data_b31633ffce81812a4ea09b519ebc8046
#
_entry.id   b31633ffce81812a4ea09b519ebc8046
#
_cell.length_a   1.000
_cell.length_b   1.000
_cell.length_c   1.000
_cell.angle_alpha   90.00
_cell.angle_beta   90.00
_cell.angle_gamma   90.00
#
_symmetry.space_group_name_H-M   'P 1'
#
loop_
_entity.id
_entity.type
_entity.pdbx_description
1 polymer ?
#
loop_
_entity_poly.entity_id
_entity_poly.type
_entity_poly.pdbx_seq_one_letter_code
_entity_poly.pdbx_strand_id
1 'polypeptide(L)'
;LIDRCQTLWSRKYMYKLKDPLAATRKGLLLSVAASQGRQLFDGIHLTAKYFFDAINAQFSHALTYRGVESKGAIRHHEGLAGDIDETIQKTVLPLVKRRNVLFISPAGACRAPMAAAMAQQRFGDGIRTGFAGIRPAAELSALMSQAMQQVGVDMGYRKPQSVEQALNNTTPDLTIVMGDGVDKIPVPGIKTVRWPLPEPVSSNEAAIDRMRLAIETHMGTLMELLV
;
A
#
# COMPACT_ATOMS: atom_id res chain seq x y z
N LEU A 1 -12.54 12.19 14.74
CA LEU A 1 -11.76 11.47 13.73
C LEU A 1 -10.71 10.57 14.40
N ILE A 2 -9.86 11.12 15.27
CA ILE A 2 -8.74 10.39 15.92
C ILE A 2 -9.25 9.16 16.67
N ASP A 3 -10.30 9.30 17.46
CA ASP A 3 -10.88 8.17 18.22
C ASP A 3 -11.34 7.01 17.33
N ARG A 4 -11.81 7.31 16.11
CA ARG A 4 -12.23 6.28 15.14
C ARG A 4 -11.06 5.52 14.51
N CYS A 5 -9.84 5.98 14.69
CA CYS A 5 -8.63 5.33 14.17
C CYS A 5 -8.03 4.32 15.16
N GLN A 6 -8.60 4.14 16.34
CA GLN A 6 -8.10 3.21 17.35
C GLN A 6 -8.09 1.73 16.89
N THR A 7 -8.99 1.35 15.99
CA THR A 7 -8.98 0.00 15.41
C THR A 7 -7.70 -0.27 14.63
N LEU A 8 -7.15 0.72 13.93
CA LEU A 8 -5.88 0.61 13.19
C LEU A 8 -4.70 0.52 14.16
N TRP A 9 -4.73 1.32 15.23
CA TRP A 9 -3.75 1.25 16.31
C TRP A 9 -3.74 -0.14 16.97
N SER A 10 -4.92 -0.70 17.31
CA SER A 10 -5.03 -2.04 17.89
C SER A 10 -4.45 -3.12 16.98
N ARG A 11 -4.72 -3.07 15.67
CA ARG A 11 -4.13 -4.00 14.70
C ARG A 11 -2.61 -3.96 14.72
N LYS A 12 -2.03 -2.76 14.77
CA LYS A 12 -0.59 -2.56 14.79
C LYS A 12 0.06 -3.00 16.11
N TYR A 13 -0.46 -2.53 17.24
CA TYR A 13 0.22 -2.65 18.53
C TYR A 13 -0.22 -3.86 19.35
N MET A 14 -1.52 -4.20 19.34
CA MET A 14 -2.03 -5.36 20.08
C MET A 14 -1.86 -6.66 19.29
N TYR A 15 -2.22 -6.65 18.00
CA TYR A 15 -2.12 -7.84 17.15
C TYR A 15 -0.81 -7.93 16.37
N LYS A 16 0.07 -6.93 16.49
CA LYS A 16 1.39 -6.86 15.84
C LYS A 16 1.36 -7.05 14.31
N LEU A 17 0.27 -6.62 13.68
CA LEU A 17 0.07 -6.71 12.25
C LEU A 17 0.70 -5.52 11.53
N LYS A 18 1.44 -5.79 10.46
CA LYS A 18 2.03 -4.78 9.59
C LYS A 18 1.17 -4.64 8.33
N ASP A 19 0.59 -3.47 8.13
CA ASP A 19 -0.09 -3.15 6.86
C ASP A 19 0.98 -3.08 5.75
N PRO A 20 0.87 -3.89 4.67
CA PRO A 20 1.81 -3.84 3.55
C PRO A 20 1.99 -2.46 2.91
N LEU A 21 1.00 -1.58 3.03
CA LEU A 21 1.06 -0.20 2.52
C LEU A 21 1.69 0.81 3.49
N ALA A 22 2.05 0.41 4.72
CA ALA A 22 2.52 1.34 5.75
C ALA A 22 3.73 2.17 5.31
N ALA A 23 4.73 1.55 4.68
CA ALA A 23 5.95 2.23 4.23
C ALA A 23 5.68 3.30 3.15
N THR A 24 4.63 3.11 2.35
CA THR A 24 4.29 4.00 1.23
C THR A 24 3.18 4.99 1.54
N ARG A 25 2.57 4.90 2.73
CA ARG A 25 1.56 5.87 3.18
C ARG A 25 2.25 7.01 3.90
N LYS A 26 2.30 8.18 3.26
CA LYS A 26 2.98 9.37 3.79
C LYS A 26 1.98 10.34 4.40
N GLY A 27 2.32 10.88 5.57
CA GLY A 27 1.58 11.92 6.26
C GLY A 27 2.28 13.27 6.14
N LEU A 28 1.57 14.30 5.75
CA LEU A 28 2.04 15.68 5.69
C LEU A 28 1.22 16.55 6.64
N LEU A 29 1.89 17.41 7.39
CA LEU A 29 1.26 18.45 8.20
C LEU A 29 1.39 19.80 7.50
N LEU A 30 0.27 20.44 7.25
CA LEU A 30 0.24 21.81 6.74
C LEU A 30 -0.48 22.69 7.76
N SER A 31 0.19 23.73 8.26
CA SER A 31 -0.40 24.64 9.24
C SER A 31 0.15 26.04 9.11
N VAL A 32 -0.72 27.02 9.33
CA VAL A 32 -0.37 28.43 9.39
C VAL A 32 -0.92 29.05 10.67
N ALA A 33 -0.24 30.07 11.20
CA ALA A 33 -0.73 30.81 12.34
C ALA A 33 -0.29 32.28 12.29
N ALA A 34 -1.12 33.15 12.84
CA ALA A 34 -0.85 34.59 12.92
C ALA A 34 0.28 34.91 13.91
N SER A 35 0.33 34.20 15.03
CA SER A 35 1.30 34.49 16.09
C SER A 35 2.71 34.01 15.77
N GLN A 36 3.70 34.53 16.54
CA GLN A 36 5.13 34.24 16.36
C GLN A 36 5.71 33.39 17.47
N GLY A 37 4.87 32.79 18.33
CA GLY A 37 5.30 32.02 19.50
C GLY A 37 6.31 30.92 19.17
N ARG A 38 7.32 30.79 20.02
CA ARG A 38 8.47 29.88 19.78
C ARG A 38 8.03 28.40 19.66
N GLN A 39 7.07 27.98 20.48
CA GLN A 39 6.57 26.60 20.54
C GLN A 39 5.19 26.44 19.89
N LEU A 40 4.83 27.36 18.99
CA LEU A 40 3.51 27.49 18.43
C LEU A 40 2.97 26.20 17.78
N PHE A 41 3.84 25.46 17.12
CA PHE A 41 3.48 24.25 16.39
C PHE A 41 3.87 22.94 17.10
N ASP A 42 4.50 22.97 18.28
CA ASP A 42 4.98 21.76 18.94
C ASP A 42 3.85 20.78 19.26
N GLY A 43 2.73 21.30 19.76
CA GLY A 43 1.56 20.46 20.09
C GLY A 43 0.94 19.79 18.85
N ILE A 44 0.79 20.52 17.74
CA ILE A 44 0.22 19.94 16.52
C ILE A 44 1.18 18.97 15.83
N HIS A 45 2.50 19.22 15.88
CA HIS A 45 3.51 18.28 15.41
C HIS A 45 3.43 16.95 16.17
N LEU A 46 3.33 17.03 17.51
CA LEU A 46 3.23 15.84 18.34
C LEU A 46 1.92 15.07 18.06
N THR A 47 0.81 15.79 17.95
CA THR A 47 -0.49 15.21 17.59
C THR A 47 -0.44 14.55 16.22
N ALA A 48 0.12 15.20 15.21
CA ALA A 48 0.26 14.66 13.86
C ALA A 48 1.13 13.40 13.85
N LYS A 49 2.26 13.41 14.58
CA LYS A 49 3.15 12.26 14.71
C LYS A 49 2.41 11.03 15.23
N TYR A 50 1.70 11.15 16.33
CA TYR A 50 0.97 10.03 16.92
C TYR A 50 -0.25 9.62 16.10
N PHE A 51 -0.94 10.57 15.49
CA PHE A 51 -2.05 10.27 14.59
C PHE A 51 -1.61 9.47 13.36
N PHE A 52 -0.57 9.91 12.67
CA PHE A 52 -0.05 9.19 11.52
C PHE A 52 0.50 7.82 11.91
N ASP A 53 1.16 7.72 13.05
CA ASP A 53 1.61 6.43 13.57
C ASP A 53 0.43 5.47 13.82
N ALA A 54 -0.67 5.94 14.42
CA ALA A 54 -1.86 5.14 14.68
C ALA A 54 -2.54 4.62 13.42
N ILE A 55 -2.47 5.35 12.31
CA ILE A 55 -3.08 4.96 11.02
C ILE A 55 -2.09 4.26 10.08
N ASN A 56 -0.94 3.81 10.58
CA ASN A 56 0.12 3.20 9.76
C ASN A 56 0.59 4.10 8.61
N ALA A 57 0.73 5.40 8.85
CA ALA A 57 1.34 6.34 7.92
C ALA A 57 2.65 6.89 8.50
N GLN A 58 3.64 7.07 7.65
CA GLN A 58 4.89 7.71 8.04
C GLN A 58 4.71 9.23 8.05
N PHE A 59 4.89 9.87 9.20
CA PHE A 59 4.96 11.34 9.25
C PHE A 59 6.24 11.80 8.53
N SER A 60 6.07 12.35 7.34
CA SER A 60 7.19 12.58 6.41
C SER A 60 7.64 14.02 6.41
N HIS A 61 6.73 14.98 6.50
CA HIS A 61 7.07 16.40 6.42
C HIS A 61 6.04 17.28 7.10
N ALA A 62 6.47 18.47 7.54
CA ALA A 62 5.60 19.49 8.09
C ALA A 62 5.96 20.85 7.51
N LEU A 63 4.99 21.50 6.87
CA LEU A 63 5.06 22.87 6.43
C LEU A 63 4.27 23.74 7.40
N THR A 64 4.98 24.54 8.21
CA THR A 64 4.38 25.34 9.26
C THR A 64 4.90 26.77 9.18
N TYR A 65 3.97 27.74 9.03
CA TYR A 65 4.30 29.16 8.81
C TYR A 65 3.68 30.04 9.86
N ARG A 66 4.50 30.94 10.42
CA ARG A 66 4.12 31.95 11.43
C ARG A 66 3.87 33.29 10.77
N GLY A 67 3.15 34.17 11.46
CA GLY A 67 2.89 35.54 10.97
C GLY A 67 1.95 35.61 9.77
N VAL A 68 1.14 34.59 9.55
CA VAL A 68 0.14 34.58 8.49
C VAL A 68 -1.21 35.02 9.03
N GLU A 69 -1.49 36.34 9.01
CA GLU A 69 -2.64 36.94 9.69
C GLU A 69 -3.91 36.98 8.83
N SER A 70 -3.78 37.26 7.54
CA SER A 70 -4.93 37.43 6.67
C SER A 70 -5.14 36.28 5.71
N LYS A 71 -6.39 36.13 5.26
CA LYS A 71 -6.76 35.13 4.25
C LYS A 71 -5.93 35.31 2.98
N GLY A 72 -5.22 34.27 2.59
CA GLY A 72 -4.39 34.25 1.38
C GLY A 72 -2.98 34.80 1.56
N ALA A 73 -2.62 35.41 2.70
CA ALA A 73 -1.28 35.92 2.96
C ALA A 73 -0.16 34.86 2.80
N ILE A 74 -0.48 33.63 3.09
CA ILE A 74 0.47 32.50 2.89
C ILE A 74 1.04 32.43 1.46
N ARG A 75 0.30 32.86 0.44
CA ARG A 75 0.76 32.85 -0.96
C ARG A 75 1.97 33.73 -1.21
N HIS A 76 2.20 34.68 -0.35
CA HIS A 76 3.32 35.63 -0.42
C HIS A 76 4.41 35.34 0.61
N HIS A 77 4.28 34.23 1.35
CA HIS A 77 5.28 33.86 2.35
C HIS A 77 6.58 33.46 1.66
N GLU A 78 7.67 34.08 2.08
CA GLU A 78 9.01 33.76 1.58
C GLU A 78 9.33 32.29 1.86
N GLY A 79 9.88 31.60 0.86
CA GLY A 79 10.24 30.17 0.96
C GLY A 79 9.10 29.20 0.67
N LEU A 80 7.80 29.61 0.68
CA LEU A 80 6.68 28.67 0.48
C LEU A 80 6.83 27.80 -0.77
N ALA A 81 7.16 28.41 -1.92
CA ALA A 81 7.29 27.68 -3.18
C ALA A 81 8.42 26.63 -3.11
N GLY A 82 9.58 27.01 -2.58
CA GLY A 82 10.72 26.12 -2.39
C GLY A 82 10.40 24.96 -1.44
N ASP A 83 9.75 25.25 -0.31
CA ASP A 83 9.35 24.22 0.66
C ASP A 83 8.34 23.21 0.09
N ILE A 84 7.40 23.70 -0.74
CA ILE A 84 6.43 22.85 -1.45
C ILE A 84 7.17 21.98 -2.46
N ASP A 85 8.04 22.57 -3.29
CA ASP A 85 8.80 21.84 -4.30
C ASP A 85 9.69 20.76 -3.66
N GLU A 86 10.39 21.09 -2.58
CA GLU A 86 11.19 20.14 -1.83
C GLU A 86 10.34 18.99 -1.27
N THR A 87 9.17 19.30 -0.70
CA THR A 87 8.23 18.31 -0.19
C THR A 87 7.73 17.38 -1.30
N ILE A 88 7.39 17.93 -2.47
CA ILE A 88 6.98 17.15 -3.64
C ILE A 88 8.10 16.23 -4.09
N GLN A 89 9.31 16.75 -4.26
CA GLN A 89 10.47 15.96 -4.72
C GLN A 89 10.80 14.82 -3.77
N LYS A 90 10.79 15.06 -2.47
CA LYS A 90 11.19 14.06 -1.46
C LYS A 90 10.08 13.07 -1.10
N THR A 91 8.82 13.49 -1.17
CA THR A 91 7.72 12.70 -0.60
C THR A 91 6.75 12.18 -1.66
N VAL A 92 6.39 13.00 -2.65
CA VAL A 92 5.33 12.67 -3.63
C VAL A 92 5.89 11.95 -4.85
N LEU A 93 6.94 12.52 -5.48
CA LEU A 93 7.48 11.98 -6.72
C LEU A 93 7.98 10.53 -6.62
N PRO A 94 8.64 10.09 -5.55
CA PRO A 94 9.02 8.70 -5.41
C PRO A 94 7.83 7.75 -5.45
N LEU A 95 6.68 8.17 -4.90
CA LEU A 95 5.45 7.36 -4.90
C LEU A 95 4.77 7.31 -6.27
N VAL A 96 4.82 8.42 -7.03
CA VAL A 96 4.22 8.50 -8.36
C VAL A 96 5.02 7.71 -9.40
N LYS A 97 6.33 7.67 -9.26
CA LYS A 97 7.25 6.97 -10.19
C LYS A 97 7.29 5.45 -10.03
N ARG A 98 6.57 4.88 -9.05
CA ARG A 98 6.55 3.43 -8.84
C ARG A 98 5.93 2.70 -10.03
N ARG A 99 6.48 1.52 -10.34
CA ARG A 99 5.89 0.62 -11.32
C ARG A 99 4.65 -0.07 -10.76
N ASN A 100 3.64 -0.25 -11.58
CA ASN A 100 2.38 -0.90 -11.20
C ASN A 100 2.44 -2.39 -11.54
N VAL A 101 2.26 -3.26 -10.55
CA VAL A 101 2.23 -4.72 -10.73
C VAL A 101 0.87 -5.25 -10.35
N LEU A 102 0.20 -5.93 -11.28
CA LEU A 102 -1.10 -6.55 -11.06
C LEU A 102 -0.95 -8.06 -10.93
N PHE A 103 -1.37 -8.61 -9.80
CA PHE A 103 -1.41 -10.04 -9.56
C PHE A 103 -2.83 -10.57 -9.84
N ILE A 104 -2.93 -11.63 -10.65
CA ILE A 104 -4.21 -12.20 -11.06
C ILE A 104 -4.25 -13.69 -10.71
N SER A 105 -5.37 -14.14 -10.14
CA SER A 105 -5.65 -15.56 -9.93
C SER A 105 -7.14 -15.85 -10.20
N PRO A 106 -7.59 -17.12 -10.31
CA PRO A 106 -8.97 -17.41 -10.68
C PRO A 106 -10.01 -16.66 -9.86
N ALA A 107 -9.96 -16.74 -8.54
CA ALA A 107 -10.92 -16.09 -7.64
C ALA A 107 -10.42 -14.76 -7.02
N GLY A 108 -9.14 -14.41 -7.16
CA GLY A 108 -8.59 -13.21 -6.51
C GLY A 108 -8.68 -13.20 -4.99
N ALA A 109 -8.87 -14.38 -4.36
CA ALA A 109 -9.16 -14.48 -2.92
C ALA A 109 -8.01 -15.07 -2.07
N CYS A 110 -7.02 -15.70 -2.70
CA CYS A 110 -5.92 -16.39 -2.00
C CYS A 110 -4.56 -16.02 -2.60
N ARG A 111 -4.15 -16.60 -3.73
CA ARG A 111 -2.82 -16.42 -4.35
C ARG A 111 -2.51 -14.95 -4.68
N ALA A 112 -3.38 -14.31 -5.43
CA ALA A 112 -3.16 -12.94 -5.88
C ALA A 112 -3.07 -11.92 -4.74
N PRO A 113 -3.97 -11.87 -3.75
CA PRO A 113 -3.84 -10.95 -2.63
C PRO A 113 -2.64 -11.25 -1.73
N MET A 114 -2.27 -12.53 -1.55
CA MET A 114 -1.07 -12.92 -0.81
C MET A 114 0.19 -12.39 -1.50
N ALA A 115 0.34 -12.66 -2.80
CA ALA A 115 1.48 -12.19 -3.58
C ALA A 115 1.57 -10.67 -3.62
N ALA A 116 0.44 -9.98 -3.82
CA ALA A 116 0.39 -8.52 -3.83
C ALA A 116 0.82 -7.93 -2.47
N ALA A 117 0.37 -8.51 -1.35
CA ALA A 117 0.74 -8.04 -0.02
C ALA A 117 2.24 -8.24 0.26
N MET A 118 2.79 -9.41 -0.06
CA MET A 118 4.21 -9.73 0.12
C MET A 118 5.10 -8.83 -0.77
N ALA A 119 4.74 -8.65 -2.04
CA ALA A 119 5.46 -7.77 -2.96
C ALA A 119 5.42 -6.31 -2.50
N GLN A 120 4.25 -5.82 -2.05
CA GLN A 120 4.11 -4.47 -1.53
C GLN A 120 4.95 -4.24 -0.28
N GLN A 121 4.99 -5.21 0.63
CA GLN A 121 5.78 -5.11 1.85
C GLN A 121 7.29 -5.09 1.57
N ARG A 122 7.74 -5.88 0.59
CA ARG A 122 9.16 -6.05 0.28
C ARG A 122 9.71 -4.97 -0.65
N PHE A 123 8.91 -4.52 -1.62
CA PHE A 123 9.35 -3.65 -2.72
C PHE A 123 8.50 -2.37 -2.87
N GLY A 124 7.69 -2.03 -1.88
CA GLY A 124 6.73 -0.94 -1.96
C GLY A 124 7.31 0.43 -2.32
N ASP A 125 8.60 0.66 -2.08
CA ASP A 125 9.27 1.89 -2.49
C ASP A 125 9.44 2.00 -4.02
N GLY A 126 9.61 0.87 -4.72
CA GLY A 126 9.77 0.81 -6.18
C GLY A 126 8.51 0.42 -6.95
N ILE A 127 7.55 -0.28 -6.28
CA ILE A 127 6.35 -0.77 -6.93
C ILE A 127 5.07 -0.42 -6.16
N ARG A 128 3.98 -0.36 -6.91
CA ARG A 128 2.62 -0.35 -6.39
C ARG A 128 1.94 -1.63 -6.82
N THR A 129 1.39 -2.39 -5.89
CA THR A 129 0.76 -3.67 -6.19
C THR A 129 -0.75 -3.58 -6.17
N GLY A 130 -1.39 -4.29 -7.10
CA GLY A 130 -2.81 -4.58 -7.12
C GLY A 130 -3.05 -6.08 -7.23
N PHE A 131 -4.28 -6.53 -6.97
CA PHE A 131 -4.67 -7.91 -7.22
C PHE A 131 -6.11 -7.98 -7.76
N ALA A 132 -6.38 -9.04 -8.51
CA ALA A 132 -7.68 -9.28 -9.12
C ALA A 132 -7.99 -10.77 -9.26
N GLY A 133 -9.28 -11.06 -9.47
CA GLY A 133 -9.78 -12.37 -9.85
C GLY A 133 -10.44 -12.34 -11.22
N ILE A 134 -10.35 -13.43 -11.99
CA ILE A 134 -11.13 -13.60 -13.22
C ILE A 134 -12.61 -13.66 -12.89
N ARG A 135 -12.94 -14.43 -11.87
CA ARG A 135 -14.25 -14.54 -11.24
C ARG A 135 -14.06 -14.24 -9.77
N PRO A 136 -14.09 -12.95 -9.36
CA PRO A 136 -13.71 -12.57 -8.01
C PRO A 136 -14.68 -13.18 -6.99
N ALA A 137 -14.11 -13.74 -5.92
CA ALA A 137 -14.91 -14.15 -4.77
C ALA A 137 -15.44 -12.90 -4.02
N ALA A 138 -16.46 -13.09 -3.20
CA ALA A 138 -17.02 -12.01 -2.37
C ALA A 138 -16.01 -11.50 -1.33
N GLU A 139 -15.19 -12.41 -0.78
CA GLU A 139 -14.24 -12.12 0.30
C GLU A 139 -12.91 -12.86 0.11
N LEU A 140 -11.89 -12.43 0.84
CA LEU A 140 -10.62 -13.13 0.92
C LEU A 140 -10.79 -14.48 1.61
N SER A 141 -9.95 -15.45 1.25
CA SER A 141 -9.86 -16.73 1.96
C SER A 141 -9.50 -16.49 3.42
N ALA A 142 -10.33 -17.01 4.34
CA ALA A 142 -10.08 -16.91 5.78
C ALA A 142 -8.76 -17.60 6.18
N LEU A 143 -8.50 -18.78 5.63
CA LEU A 143 -7.23 -19.52 5.89
C LEU A 143 -6.01 -18.74 5.39
N MET A 144 -6.09 -18.13 4.20
CA MET A 144 -5.02 -17.29 3.69
C MET A 144 -4.81 -16.08 4.61
N SER A 145 -5.87 -15.41 5.01
CA SER A 145 -5.79 -14.25 5.90
C SER A 145 -5.18 -14.62 7.26
N GLN A 146 -5.54 -15.79 7.81
CA GLN A 146 -4.97 -16.33 9.04
C GLN A 146 -3.48 -16.64 8.90
N ALA A 147 -3.07 -17.34 7.83
CA ALA A 147 -1.66 -17.64 7.57
C ALA A 147 -0.80 -16.37 7.41
N MET A 148 -1.34 -15.34 6.74
CA MET A 148 -0.66 -14.05 6.62
C MET A 148 -0.58 -13.32 7.97
N GLN A 149 -1.60 -13.42 8.80
CA GLN A 149 -1.58 -12.87 10.17
C GLN A 149 -0.52 -13.55 11.05
N GLN A 150 -0.32 -14.85 10.94
CA GLN A 150 0.71 -15.60 11.68
C GLN A 150 2.12 -15.09 11.38
N VAL A 151 2.36 -14.61 10.16
CA VAL A 151 3.63 -13.96 9.78
C VAL A 151 3.60 -12.42 9.91
N GLY A 152 2.61 -11.90 10.63
CA GLY A 152 2.50 -10.48 10.96
C GLY A 152 2.06 -9.57 9.82
N VAL A 153 1.49 -10.11 8.75
CA VAL A 153 0.99 -9.31 7.60
C VAL A 153 -0.50 -9.05 7.74
N ASP A 154 -0.88 -7.76 7.70
CA ASP A 154 -2.27 -7.35 7.78
C ASP A 154 -2.98 -7.47 6.44
N MET A 155 -3.95 -8.38 6.34
CA MET A 155 -4.81 -8.55 5.18
C MET A 155 -6.16 -7.84 5.30
N GLY A 156 -6.40 -7.12 6.39
CA GLY A 156 -7.64 -6.39 6.62
C GLY A 156 -7.92 -5.31 5.55
N TYR A 157 -9.20 -5.00 5.38
CA TYR A 157 -9.69 -3.96 4.45
C TYR A 157 -9.42 -4.21 2.96
N ARG A 158 -8.95 -5.41 2.58
CA ARG A 158 -8.77 -5.82 1.19
C ARG A 158 -9.96 -6.64 0.73
N LYS A 159 -10.45 -6.35 -0.48
CA LYS A 159 -11.56 -7.09 -1.10
C LYS A 159 -11.14 -7.58 -2.47
N PRO A 160 -11.53 -8.79 -2.87
CA PRO A 160 -11.41 -9.24 -4.25
C PRO A 160 -12.14 -8.29 -5.20
N GLN A 161 -11.53 -8.06 -6.36
CA GLN A 161 -12.10 -7.26 -7.44
C GLN A 161 -11.88 -7.96 -8.78
N SER A 162 -12.67 -7.61 -9.79
CA SER A 162 -12.48 -8.14 -11.13
C SER A 162 -11.23 -7.54 -11.80
N VAL A 163 -10.73 -8.21 -12.84
CA VAL A 163 -9.62 -7.69 -13.66
C VAL A 163 -10.01 -6.36 -14.26
N GLU A 164 -11.24 -6.21 -14.76
CA GLU A 164 -11.76 -4.97 -15.32
C GLU A 164 -11.72 -3.82 -14.30
N GLN A 165 -12.24 -4.06 -13.08
CA GLN A 165 -12.19 -3.06 -12.01
C GLN A 165 -10.75 -2.66 -11.65
N ALA A 166 -9.82 -3.62 -11.63
CA ALA A 166 -8.42 -3.32 -11.35
C ALA A 166 -7.78 -2.45 -12.43
N LEU A 167 -8.07 -2.75 -13.71
CA LEU A 167 -7.54 -2.00 -14.87
C LEU A 167 -8.15 -0.60 -14.98
N ASN A 168 -9.43 -0.42 -14.63
CA ASN A 168 -10.05 0.90 -14.57
C ASN A 168 -9.39 1.83 -13.54
N ASN A 169 -8.83 1.25 -12.47
CA ASN A 169 -8.16 2.03 -11.42
C ASN A 169 -6.70 2.35 -11.74
N THR A 170 -6.00 1.47 -12.46
CA THR A 170 -4.56 1.64 -12.71
C THR A 170 -4.12 0.76 -13.88
N THR A 171 -3.37 1.33 -14.83
CA THR A 171 -2.70 0.56 -15.87
C THR A 171 -1.45 -0.11 -15.29
N PRO A 172 -1.33 -1.44 -15.31
CA PRO A 172 -0.13 -2.13 -14.82
C PRO A 172 1.02 -2.04 -15.83
N ASP A 173 2.25 -1.97 -15.33
CA ASP A 173 3.47 -2.14 -16.13
C ASP A 173 3.81 -3.63 -16.29
N LEU A 174 3.36 -4.45 -15.35
CA LEU A 174 3.57 -5.90 -15.33
C LEU A 174 2.34 -6.60 -14.74
N THR A 175 1.93 -7.68 -15.39
CA THR A 175 0.90 -8.58 -14.88
C THR A 175 1.50 -9.93 -14.52
N ILE A 176 1.22 -10.42 -13.32
CA ILE A 176 1.59 -11.76 -12.85
C ILE A 176 0.33 -12.60 -12.75
N VAL A 177 0.28 -13.69 -13.51
CA VAL A 177 -0.86 -14.62 -13.52
C VAL A 177 -0.52 -15.92 -12.79
N MET A 178 -1.45 -16.41 -11.96
CA MET A 178 -1.22 -17.56 -11.06
C MET A 178 -2.40 -18.51 -11.09
N GLY A 179 -2.13 -19.78 -11.39
CA GLY A 179 -3.11 -20.87 -11.43
C GLY A 179 -3.70 -21.13 -12.82
N ASP A 180 -4.55 -22.14 -12.90
CA ASP A 180 -5.12 -22.61 -14.16
C ASP A 180 -6.29 -21.73 -14.63
N GLY A 181 -6.51 -21.70 -15.96
CA GLY A 181 -7.59 -20.93 -16.56
C GLY A 181 -7.34 -19.41 -16.64
N VAL A 182 -6.15 -18.95 -16.28
CA VAL A 182 -5.72 -17.52 -16.33
C VAL A 182 -5.06 -17.18 -17.67
N ASP A 183 -4.78 -18.19 -18.50
CA ASP A 183 -3.98 -18.06 -19.73
C ASP A 183 -4.63 -17.20 -20.83
N LYS A 184 -5.90 -16.87 -20.67
CA LYS A 184 -6.71 -16.14 -21.65
C LYS A 184 -7.00 -14.69 -21.27
N ILE A 185 -6.30 -14.13 -20.28
CA ILE A 185 -6.49 -12.71 -19.96
C ILE A 185 -5.42 -11.93 -20.74
N PRO A 186 -5.75 -11.45 -21.91
CA PRO A 186 -4.89 -10.45 -22.52
C PRO A 186 -5.17 -9.13 -21.79
N VAL A 187 -4.20 -8.62 -21.06
CA VAL A 187 -4.11 -7.18 -20.88
C VAL A 187 -3.30 -6.70 -22.09
N PRO A 188 -3.96 -6.23 -23.16
CA PRO A 188 -3.28 -5.98 -24.43
C PRO A 188 -2.14 -4.98 -24.24
N GLY A 189 -0.96 -5.30 -24.76
CA GLY A 189 0.20 -4.41 -24.69
C GLY A 189 0.95 -4.42 -23.36
N ILE A 190 0.58 -5.28 -22.39
CA ILE A 190 1.25 -5.36 -21.09
C ILE A 190 1.99 -6.67 -20.94
N LYS A 191 3.24 -6.60 -20.49
CA LYS A 191 4.07 -7.77 -20.16
C LYS A 191 3.36 -8.64 -19.14
N THR A 192 3.10 -9.89 -19.50
CA THR A 192 2.46 -10.87 -18.62
C THR A 192 3.40 -12.03 -18.34
N VAL A 193 3.58 -12.36 -17.08
CA VAL A 193 4.42 -13.46 -16.61
C VAL A 193 3.58 -14.43 -15.81
N ARG A 194 3.77 -15.73 -16.03
CA ARG A 194 3.10 -16.80 -15.28
C ARG A 194 3.99 -17.27 -14.13
N TRP A 195 3.41 -17.29 -12.92
CA TRP A 195 3.97 -18.00 -11.80
C TRP A 195 3.25 -19.34 -11.63
N PRO A 196 3.94 -20.47 -11.87
CA PRO A 196 3.35 -21.81 -11.73
C PRO A 196 3.18 -22.14 -10.24
N LEU A 197 2.06 -21.75 -9.68
CA LEU A 197 1.72 -22.04 -8.29
C LEU A 197 0.68 -23.17 -8.22
N PRO A 198 0.83 -24.10 -7.25
CA PRO A 198 -0.14 -25.17 -7.06
C PRO A 198 -1.51 -24.61 -6.72
N GLU A 199 -2.57 -25.32 -7.14
CA GLU A 199 -3.91 -25.05 -6.61
C GLU A 199 -3.92 -25.37 -5.10
N PRO A 200 -4.59 -24.58 -4.27
CA PRO A 200 -4.86 -24.95 -2.89
C PRO A 200 -5.91 -26.08 -2.83
N VAL A 201 -5.47 -27.29 -3.18
CA VAL A 201 -6.35 -28.47 -3.33
C VAL A 201 -6.95 -28.95 -1.99
N SER A 202 -6.41 -28.51 -0.88
CA SER A 202 -6.96 -28.77 0.45
C SER A 202 -7.00 -27.49 1.27
N SER A 203 -8.12 -27.27 1.94
CA SER A 203 -8.34 -26.13 2.82
C SER A 203 -7.59 -26.33 4.16
N ASN A 204 -6.29 -26.62 4.12
CA ASN A 204 -5.49 -26.75 5.33
C ASN A 204 -4.34 -25.74 5.36
N GLU A 205 -3.91 -25.37 6.57
CA GLU A 205 -2.85 -24.40 6.82
C GLU A 205 -1.54 -24.76 6.10
N ALA A 206 -1.15 -26.03 6.10
CA ALA A 206 0.08 -26.49 5.49
C ALA A 206 0.11 -26.27 3.96
N ALA A 207 -1.04 -26.36 3.28
CA ALA A 207 -1.13 -26.05 1.85
C ALA A 207 -0.97 -24.56 1.59
N ILE A 208 -1.54 -23.72 2.45
CA ILE A 208 -1.41 -22.25 2.37
C ILE A 208 0.04 -21.83 2.65
N ASP A 209 0.70 -22.42 3.63
CA ASP A 209 2.12 -22.12 3.93
C ASP A 209 3.05 -22.54 2.78
N ARG A 210 2.85 -23.71 2.19
CA ARG A 210 3.62 -24.10 0.99
C ARG A 210 3.43 -23.11 -0.15
N MET A 211 2.21 -22.63 -0.36
CA MET A 211 1.92 -21.63 -1.37
C MET A 211 2.64 -20.30 -1.06
N ARG A 212 2.61 -19.85 0.20
CA ARG A 212 3.32 -18.64 0.64
C ARG A 212 4.82 -18.75 0.36
N LEU A 213 5.44 -19.87 0.69
CA LEU A 213 6.85 -20.12 0.42
C LEU A 213 7.15 -20.15 -1.09
N ALA A 214 6.27 -20.76 -1.89
CA ALA A 214 6.42 -20.76 -3.35
C ALA A 214 6.33 -19.34 -3.93
N ILE A 215 5.39 -18.50 -3.45
CA ILE A 215 5.31 -17.10 -3.81
C ILE A 215 6.59 -16.36 -3.41
N GLU A 216 7.11 -16.59 -2.21
CA GLU A 216 8.33 -15.96 -1.71
C GLU A 216 9.54 -16.26 -2.61
N THR A 217 9.65 -17.49 -3.11
CA THR A 217 10.69 -17.88 -4.07
C THR A 217 10.61 -17.03 -5.35
N HIS A 218 9.41 -16.85 -5.90
CA HIS A 218 9.20 -16.02 -7.08
C HIS A 218 9.45 -14.52 -6.84
N MET A 219 9.35 -14.03 -5.60
CA MET A 219 9.66 -12.64 -5.28
C MET A 219 11.12 -12.27 -5.57
N GLY A 220 12.04 -13.24 -5.53
CA GLY A 220 13.48 -13.00 -5.78
C GLY A 220 13.74 -12.36 -7.14
N THR A 221 12.98 -12.72 -8.17
CA THR A 221 13.15 -12.24 -9.55
C THR A 221 12.15 -11.15 -9.95
N LEU A 222 11.23 -10.76 -9.07
CA LEU A 222 10.15 -9.82 -9.44
C LEU A 222 10.68 -8.49 -9.99
N MET A 223 11.71 -7.93 -9.37
CA MET A 223 12.25 -6.63 -9.79
C MET A 223 12.98 -6.70 -11.14
N GLU A 224 13.56 -7.83 -11.48
CA GLU A 224 14.20 -8.07 -12.77
C GLU A 224 13.18 -8.09 -13.93
N LEU A 225 11.95 -8.49 -13.62
CA LEU A 225 10.85 -8.51 -14.61
C LEU A 225 10.35 -7.12 -14.99
N LEU A 226 10.72 -6.09 -14.21
CA LEU A 226 10.30 -4.70 -14.40
C LEU A 226 11.34 -3.84 -15.15
N VAL A 227 12.48 -4.41 -15.41
CA VAL A 227 13.53 -3.84 -16.26
C VAL A 227 13.22 -4.20 -17.71
#